data_49ce2637398e808f3eea5a2d3d43bffe
#
_entry.id   49ce2637398e808f3eea5a2d3d43bffe
#
_cell.length_a   1.000
_cell.length_b   1.000
_cell.length_c   1.000
_cell.angle_alpha   90.00
_cell.angle_beta   90.00
_cell.angle_gamma   90.00
#
_symmetry.space_group_name_H-M   'P 1'
#
loop_
_entity.id
_entity.type
_entity.pdbx_description
1 polymer ?
#
loop_
_entity_poly.entity_id
_entity_poly.type
_entity_poly.pdbx_seq_one_letter_code
_entity_poly.pdbx_strand_id
1 'polypeptide(L)'
;MRLDGFGLLVEDMGRMIRFYRDVLGFEIREAEDTSNVYLVKDGTLFLLYGRRDFERMTDRRYKYVKGLNGHFELALYVDTFAEVDAAYADAVAKGAAPVLAPTTEPWGQRTCYIADPEGNLIEIGSFDRPFEART
;
A
#
# COMPACT_ATOMS: atom_id res chain seq x y z
N MET A 1 -23.66 6.20 5.79
CA MET A 1 -22.19 6.24 5.71
C MET A 1 -21.75 5.47 4.47
N ARG A 2 -20.63 5.87 3.85
CA ARG A 2 -20.01 5.14 2.75
C ARG A 2 -18.53 5.02 3.02
N LEU A 3 -17.92 3.96 2.48
CA LEU A 3 -16.48 3.78 2.58
C LEU A 3 -15.81 4.56 1.44
N ASP A 4 -15.13 5.65 1.77
CA ASP A 4 -14.45 6.49 0.78
C ASP A 4 -12.97 6.17 0.65
N GLY A 5 -12.35 5.62 1.68
CA GLY A 5 -10.91 5.37 1.66
C GLY A 5 -10.37 4.85 2.98
N PHE A 6 -9.07 4.92 3.09
CA PHE A 6 -8.34 4.47 4.27
C PHE A 6 -7.06 5.29 4.45
N GLY A 7 -6.46 5.19 5.63
CA GLY A 7 -5.21 5.89 5.95
C GLY A 7 -4.23 5.00 6.69
N LEU A 8 -2.95 5.31 6.51
CA LEU A 8 -1.85 4.73 7.25
C LEU A 8 -1.33 5.76 8.26
N LEU A 9 -1.17 5.32 9.49
CA LEU A 9 -0.53 6.13 10.54
C LEU A 9 0.97 5.86 10.48
N VAL A 10 1.75 6.87 10.12
CA VAL A 10 3.15 6.70 9.76
C VAL A 10 4.10 7.38 10.74
N GLU A 11 5.25 6.75 10.97
CA GLU A 11 6.30 7.30 11.81
C GLU A 11 7.23 8.22 11.02
N ASP A 12 7.71 7.76 9.86
CA ASP A 12 8.63 8.52 8.99
C ASP A 12 7.90 8.92 7.71
N MET A 13 7.28 10.11 7.75
CA MET A 13 6.50 10.63 6.62
C MET A 13 7.32 10.74 5.34
N GLY A 14 8.51 11.31 5.41
CA GLY A 14 9.36 11.49 4.23
C GLY A 14 9.72 10.18 3.56
N ARG A 15 10.07 9.17 4.35
CA ARG A 15 10.39 7.83 3.85
C ARG A 15 9.18 7.15 3.21
N MET A 16 8.01 7.30 3.82
CA MET A 16 6.77 6.73 3.30
C MET A 16 6.32 7.45 2.01
N ILE A 17 6.44 8.78 1.95
CA ILE A 17 6.17 9.54 0.73
C ILE A 17 7.09 9.05 -0.41
N ARG A 18 8.39 8.94 -0.18
CA ARG A 18 9.32 8.45 -1.21
C ARG A 18 8.97 7.06 -1.70
N PHE A 19 8.57 6.17 -0.80
CA PHE A 19 8.16 4.83 -1.20
C PHE A 19 6.91 4.84 -2.09
N TYR A 20 5.82 5.43 -1.63
CA TYR A 20 4.57 5.42 -2.39
C TYR A 20 4.67 6.22 -3.68
N ARG A 21 5.39 7.34 -3.68
CA ARG A 21 5.61 8.16 -4.87
C ARG A 21 6.59 7.53 -5.86
N ASP A 22 7.77 7.14 -5.40
CA ASP A 22 8.89 6.80 -6.27
C ASP A 22 8.94 5.31 -6.60
N VAL A 23 8.48 4.44 -5.70
CA VAL A 23 8.44 2.99 -5.93
C VAL A 23 7.11 2.57 -6.57
N LEU A 24 5.99 3.04 -6.04
CA LEU A 24 4.66 2.65 -6.51
C LEU A 24 4.01 3.63 -7.49
N GLY A 25 4.60 4.82 -7.70
CA GLY A 25 4.11 5.78 -8.67
C GLY A 25 2.85 6.55 -8.25
N PHE A 26 2.56 6.67 -6.95
CA PHE A 26 1.44 7.45 -6.46
C PHE A 26 1.73 8.95 -6.67
N GLU A 27 0.74 9.70 -7.13
CA GLU A 27 0.89 11.14 -7.41
C GLU A 27 0.82 11.97 -6.12
N ILE A 28 1.78 11.78 -5.23
CA ILE A 28 1.89 12.55 -3.99
C ILE A 28 2.54 13.88 -4.31
N ARG A 29 1.87 14.97 -3.99
CA ARG A 29 2.31 16.35 -4.27
C ARG A 29 2.84 17.08 -3.04
N GLU A 30 2.52 16.59 -1.86
CA GLU A 30 2.96 17.19 -0.62
C GLU A 30 4.48 17.04 -0.44
N ALA A 31 5.08 18.00 0.26
CA ALA A 31 6.49 17.96 0.62
C ALA A 31 6.75 16.86 1.67
N GLU A 32 7.97 16.35 1.72
CA GLU A 32 8.33 15.22 2.59
C GLU A 32 8.22 15.55 4.09
N ASP A 33 8.26 16.84 4.45
CA ASP A 33 8.10 17.32 5.83
C ASP A 33 6.65 17.59 6.23
N THR A 34 5.69 17.26 5.38
CA THR A 34 4.27 17.45 5.70
C THR A 34 3.83 16.55 6.87
N SER A 35 2.79 16.96 7.58
CA SER A 35 2.19 16.16 8.65
C SER A 35 1.18 15.13 8.11
N ASN A 36 0.68 15.32 6.89
CA ASN A 36 -0.24 14.39 6.26
C ASN A 36 -0.16 14.46 4.72
N VAL A 37 -0.58 13.36 4.10
CA VAL A 37 -0.80 13.26 2.65
C VAL A 37 -2.26 12.91 2.43
N TYR A 38 -2.88 13.56 1.47
CA TYR A 38 -4.25 13.34 1.06
C TYR A 38 -4.29 13.14 -0.46
N LEU A 39 -4.58 11.91 -0.88
CA LEU A 39 -4.59 11.55 -2.30
C LEU A 39 -5.87 10.79 -2.65
N VAL A 40 -6.54 11.20 -3.72
CA VAL A 40 -7.58 10.37 -4.33
C VAL A 40 -6.97 9.63 -5.50
N LYS A 41 -6.88 8.32 -5.37
CA LYS A 41 -6.32 7.43 -6.38
C LYS A 41 -7.38 6.42 -6.81
N ASP A 42 -7.69 6.40 -8.10
CA ASP A 42 -8.68 5.48 -8.67
C ASP A 42 -10.01 5.50 -7.89
N GLY A 43 -10.47 6.69 -7.51
CA GLY A 43 -11.70 6.88 -6.75
C GLY A 43 -11.63 6.54 -5.27
N THR A 44 -10.48 6.14 -4.76
CA THR A 44 -10.27 5.77 -3.35
C THR A 44 -9.38 6.79 -2.67
N LEU A 45 -9.80 7.26 -1.51
CA LEU A 45 -8.99 8.14 -0.68
C LEU A 45 -7.86 7.34 -0.02
N PHE A 46 -6.65 7.83 -0.20
CA PHE A 46 -5.44 7.30 0.43
C PHE A 46 -4.81 8.40 1.28
N LEU A 47 -4.61 8.11 2.56
CA LEU A 47 -4.04 9.06 3.52
C LEU A 47 -2.76 8.52 4.13
N LEU A 48 -1.78 9.40 4.31
CA LEU A 48 -0.70 9.19 5.27
C LEU A 48 -0.84 10.25 6.35
N TYR A 49 -0.87 9.85 7.61
CA TYR A 49 -1.00 10.75 8.75
C TYR A 49 0.09 10.45 9.78
N GLY A 50 0.78 11.49 10.25
CA GLY A 50 1.85 11.32 11.23
C GLY A 50 1.31 10.77 12.56
N ARG A 51 1.94 9.72 13.09
CA ARG A 51 1.52 9.07 14.34
C ARG A 51 1.44 10.05 15.51
N ARG A 52 2.42 10.93 15.64
CA ARG A 52 2.46 11.92 16.73
C ARG A 52 1.34 12.93 16.64
N ASP A 53 1.03 13.39 15.44
CA ASP A 53 -0.07 14.32 15.22
C ASP A 53 -1.42 13.66 15.51
N PHE A 54 -1.57 12.42 15.10
CA PHE A 54 -2.77 11.63 15.38
C PHE A 54 -2.94 11.36 16.89
N GLU A 55 -1.86 11.02 17.59
CA GLU A 55 -1.88 10.83 19.02
C GLU A 55 -2.26 12.11 19.78
N ARG A 56 -1.73 13.26 19.34
CA ARG A 56 -2.12 14.56 19.90
C ARG A 56 -3.60 14.88 19.67
N MET A 57 -4.07 14.63 18.45
CA MET A 57 -5.46 14.90 18.09
C MET A 57 -6.44 14.05 18.89
N THR A 58 -6.12 12.80 19.14
CA THR A 58 -6.99 11.86 19.86
C THR A 58 -6.73 11.83 21.38
N ASP A 59 -5.70 12.53 21.87
CA ASP A 59 -5.22 12.49 23.25
C ASP A 59 -5.00 11.05 23.74
N ARG A 60 -4.40 10.23 22.90
CA ARG A 60 -4.13 8.82 23.19
C ARG A 60 -2.76 8.42 22.65
N ARG A 61 -2.22 7.36 23.22
CA ARG A 61 -1.05 6.67 22.70
C ARG A 61 -1.45 5.29 22.20
N TYR A 62 -0.82 4.88 21.10
CA TYR A 62 -1.12 3.60 20.47
C TYR A 62 0.12 2.71 20.47
N LYS A 63 -0.10 1.40 20.39
CA LYS A 63 0.98 0.43 20.19
C LYS A 63 1.13 0.18 18.69
N TYR A 64 2.35 0.33 18.22
CA TYR A 64 2.67 0.08 16.82
C TYR A 64 3.56 -1.14 16.72
N VAL A 65 3.23 -2.02 15.76
CA VAL A 65 4.06 -3.18 15.44
C VAL A 65 5.32 -2.70 14.72
N LYS A 66 6.46 -3.27 15.08
CA LYS A 66 7.72 -3.05 14.37
C LYS A 66 7.94 -4.15 13.34
N GLY A 67 8.42 -3.78 12.14
CA GLY A 67 8.61 -4.71 11.05
C GLY A 67 7.32 -5.09 10.35
N LEU A 68 7.34 -6.22 9.68
CA LEU A 68 6.20 -6.70 8.89
C LEU A 68 4.97 -6.88 9.76
N ASN A 69 3.83 -6.28 9.36
CA ASN A 69 2.58 -6.41 10.08
C ASN A 69 1.48 -6.98 9.18
N GLY A 70 0.57 -7.76 9.77
CA GLY A 70 -0.49 -8.47 9.07
C GLY A 70 -1.90 -8.06 9.49
N HIS A 71 -2.09 -6.83 10.00
CA HIS A 71 -3.43 -6.37 10.41
C HIS A 71 -4.34 -6.09 9.22
N PHE A 72 -3.79 -5.61 8.14
CA PHE A 72 -4.51 -5.40 6.89
C PHE A 72 -3.52 -5.33 5.73
N GLU A 73 -4.04 -5.32 4.52
CA GLU A 73 -3.22 -5.14 3.32
C GLU A 73 -3.78 -4.06 2.42
N LEU A 74 -2.90 -3.43 1.66
CA LEU A 74 -3.26 -2.59 0.54
C LEU A 74 -3.26 -3.47 -0.71
N ALA A 75 -4.37 -3.51 -1.44
CA ALA A 75 -4.49 -4.32 -2.65
C ALA A 75 -4.40 -3.43 -3.89
N LEU A 76 -3.41 -3.68 -4.72
CA LEU A 76 -3.20 -3.00 -5.99
C LEU A 76 -3.36 -4.03 -7.11
N TYR A 77 -4.30 -3.80 -8.03
CA TYR A 77 -4.54 -4.75 -9.11
C TYR A 77 -4.07 -4.21 -10.45
N VAL A 78 -3.59 -5.13 -11.27
CA VAL A 78 -3.19 -4.92 -12.66
C VAL A 78 -4.03 -5.83 -13.56
N ASP A 79 -4.01 -5.57 -14.86
CA ASP A 79 -4.92 -6.24 -15.79
C ASP A 79 -4.50 -7.66 -16.16
N THR A 80 -3.19 -7.94 -16.17
CA THR A 80 -2.67 -9.23 -16.63
C THR A 80 -1.73 -9.89 -15.62
N PHE A 81 -1.59 -11.20 -15.73
CA PHE A 81 -0.63 -11.96 -14.92
C PHE A 81 0.82 -11.52 -15.18
N ALA A 82 1.16 -11.22 -16.43
CA ALA A 82 2.49 -10.73 -16.78
C ALA A 82 2.81 -9.39 -16.11
N GLU A 83 1.81 -8.52 -15.96
CA GLU A 83 1.98 -7.24 -15.26
C GLU A 83 2.22 -7.41 -13.76
N VAL A 84 1.70 -8.48 -13.14
CA VAL A 84 2.02 -8.81 -11.73
C VAL A 84 3.52 -9.07 -11.60
N ASP A 85 4.07 -9.91 -12.47
CA ASP A 85 5.50 -10.25 -12.46
C ASP A 85 6.37 -9.01 -12.67
N ALA A 86 6.00 -8.17 -13.66
CA ALA A 86 6.73 -6.95 -13.98
C ALA A 86 6.67 -5.93 -12.84
N ALA A 87 5.49 -5.74 -12.23
CA ALA A 87 5.31 -4.79 -11.13
C ALA A 87 6.08 -5.24 -9.89
N TYR A 88 6.07 -6.52 -9.56
CA TYR A 88 6.86 -7.06 -8.45
C TYR A 88 8.36 -6.82 -8.68
N ALA A 89 8.88 -7.20 -9.84
CA ALA A 89 10.29 -7.04 -10.15
C ALA A 89 10.71 -5.56 -10.10
N ASP A 90 9.90 -4.66 -10.64
CA ASP A 90 10.16 -3.21 -10.61
C ASP A 90 10.17 -2.67 -9.18
N ALA A 91 9.16 -3.01 -8.38
CA ALA A 91 9.05 -2.53 -7.00
C ALA A 91 10.23 -3.02 -6.14
N VAL A 92 10.62 -4.29 -6.26
CA VAL A 92 11.76 -4.84 -5.51
C VAL A 92 13.07 -4.19 -5.96
N ALA A 93 13.26 -3.98 -7.27
CA ALA A 93 14.44 -3.29 -7.79
C ALA A 93 14.54 -1.85 -7.27
N LYS A 94 13.43 -1.19 -7.00
CA LYS A 94 13.34 0.17 -6.44
C LYS A 94 13.38 0.21 -4.91
N GLY A 95 13.52 -0.94 -4.25
CA GLY A 95 13.74 -1.02 -2.81
C GLY A 95 12.57 -1.51 -1.97
N ALA A 96 11.47 -1.96 -2.56
CA ALA A 96 10.39 -2.61 -1.80
C ALA A 96 10.89 -3.90 -1.15
N ALA A 97 10.42 -4.17 0.07
CA ALA A 97 10.75 -5.42 0.75
C ALA A 97 9.94 -6.57 0.14
N PRO A 98 10.57 -7.63 -0.38
CA PRO A 98 9.85 -8.79 -0.91
C PRO A 98 9.22 -9.61 0.22
N VAL A 99 7.98 -10.04 0.04
CA VAL A 99 7.27 -10.88 1.01
C VAL A 99 6.85 -12.21 0.38
N LEU A 100 6.21 -12.18 -0.79
CA LEU A 100 5.84 -13.36 -1.57
C LEU A 100 6.06 -13.06 -3.05
N ALA A 101 6.91 -13.85 -3.70
CA ALA A 101 7.11 -13.75 -5.14
C ALA A 101 5.81 -14.11 -5.90
N PRO A 102 5.64 -13.61 -7.15
CA PRO A 102 4.44 -13.90 -7.92
C PRO A 102 4.12 -15.38 -8.00
N THR A 103 2.89 -15.74 -7.64
CA THR A 103 2.38 -17.09 -7.56
C THR A 103 0.98 -17.15 -8.17
N THR A 104 0.70 -18.16 -8.98
CA THR A 104 -0.65 -18.38 -9.51
C THR A 104 -1.40 -19.29 -8.57
N GLU A 105 -2.52 -18.80 -8.06
CA GLU A 105 -3.33 -19.48 -7.08
C GLU A 105 -4.46 -20.29 -7.75
N PRO A 106 -4.92 -21.37 -7.12
CA PRO A 106 -5.95 -22.22 -7.74
C PRO A 106 -7.30 -21.56 -7.96
N TRP A 107 -7.57 -20.41 -7.32
CA TRP A 107 -8.81 -19.65 -7.53
C TRP A 107 -8.77 -18.69 -8.71
N GLY A 108 -7.72 -18.76 -9.56
CA GLY A 108 -7.63 -17.94 -10.77
C GLY A 108 -7.03 -16.56 -10.57
N GLN A 109 -6.14 -16.43 -9.61
CA GLN A 109 -5.41 -15.20 -9.31
C GLN A 109 -3.92 -15.44 -9.43
N ARG A 110 -3.21 -14.47 -10.03
CA ARG A 110 -1.77 -14.36 -9.83
C ARG A 110 -1.53 -13.19 -8.89
N THR A 111 -0.79 -13.45 -7.83
CA THR A 111 -0.56 -12.47 -6.76
C THR A 111 0.87 -12.50 -6.26
N CYS A 112 1.31 -11.37 -5.74
CA CYS A 112 2.56 -11.24 -5.00
C CYS A 112 2.36 -10.28 -3.84
N TYR A 113 3.29 -10.29 -2.89
CA TYR A 113 3.28 -9.38 -1.75
C TYR A 113 4.63 -8.71 -1.59
N ILE A 114 4.58 -7.43 -1.34
CA ILE A 114 5.71 -6.60 -0.91
C ILE A 114 5.32 -5.90 0.39
N ALA A 115 6.26 -5.26 1.04
CA ALA A 115 5.99 -4.40 2.18
C ALA A 115 6.58 -3.02 1.97
N ASP A 116 5.91 -2.01 2.55
CA ASP A 116 6.44 -0.67 2.61
C ASP A 116 7.52 -0.54 3.72
N PRO A 117 8.21 0.62 3.85
CA PRO A 117 9.27 0.79 4.83
C PRO A 117 8.85 0.59 6.29
N GLU A 118 7.56 0.72 6.60
CA GLU A 118 7.04 0.51 7.96
C GLU A 118 6.37 -0.85 8.15
N GLY A 119 6.52 -1.75 7.17
CA GLY A 119 6.08 -3.13 7.28
C GLY A 119 4.63 -3.39 6.91
N ASN A 120 3.95 -2.44 6.28
CA ASN A 120 2.58 -2.65 5.82
C ASN A 120 2.57 -3.54 4.56
N LEU A 121 1.69 -4.55 4.56
CA LEU A 121 1.55 -5.47 3.44
C LEU A 121 0.88 -4.81 2.24
N ILE A 122 1.43 -5.07 1.06
CA ILE A 122 0.90 -4.61 -0.21
C ILE A 122 0.79 -5.81 -1.14
N GLU A 123 -0.43 -6.12 -1.54
CA GLU A 123 -0.69 -7.11 -2.59
C GLU A 123 -0.62 -6.43 -3.96
N ILE A 124 0.01 -7.09 -4.93
CA ILE A 124 -0.11 -6.77 -6.34
C ILE A 124 -0.67 -8.01 -7.02
N GLY A 125 -1.86 -7.89 -7.59
CA GLY A 125 -2.57 -9.05 -8.12
C GLY A 125 -3.32 -8.79 -9.41
N SER A 126 -3.68 -9.88 -10.07
CA SER A 126 -4.55 -9.90 -11.24
C SER A 126 -5.39 -11.16 -11.20
N PHE A 127 -6.64 -11.06 -11.71
CA PHE A 127 -7.53 -12.20 -11.81
C PHE A 127 -7.70 -12.61 -13.28
N ASP A 128 -7.95 -13.88 -13.51
CA ASP A 128 -8.21 -14.41 -14.84
C ASP A 128 -9.58 -14.02 -15.41
N ARG A 129 -10.41 -13.34 -14.61
CA ARG A 129 -11.75 -12.87 -14.97
C ARG A 129 -12.11 -11.60 -14.20
N PRO A 130 -13.06 -10.79 -14.68
CA PRO A 130 -13.51 -9.57 -14.00
C PRO A 130 -13.98 -9.83 -12.57
N PHE A 131 -13.87 -8.80 -11.72
CA PHE A 131 -14.22 -8.91 -10.30
C PHE A 131 -15.66 -9.38 -10.09
N GLU A 132 -16.60 -8.84 -10.84
CA GLU A 132 -18.03 -9.18 -10.73
C GLU A 132 -18.32 -10.65 -11.05
N ALA A 133 -17.49 -11.27 -11.90
CA ALA A 133 -17.64 -12.67 -12.25
C ALA A 133 -17.11 -13.65 -11.18
N ARG A 134 -16.45 -13.10 -10.13
CA ARG A 134 -15.88 -13.91 -9.03
C ARG A 134 -16.85 -14.07 -7.85
N THR A 135 -17.84 -13.21 -7.79
CA THR A 135 -18.89 -13.30 -6.78
C THR A 135 -20.01 -14.24 -7.21
#